data_4950b464078947fceefe3a7fd33b7e53
#
_entry.id   4950b464078947fceefe3a7fd33b7e53
#
_cell.length_a   1.000
_cell.length_b   1.000
_cell.length_c   1.000
_cell.angle_alpha   90.00
_cell.angle_beta   90.00
_cell.angle_gamma   90.00
#
_symmetry.space_group_name_H-M   'P 1'
#
loop_
_entity.id
_entity.type
_entity.pdbx_description
1 polymer ?
#
loop_
_entity_poly.entity_id
_entity_poly.type
_entity_poly.pdbx_seq_one_letter_code
_entity_poly.pdbx_strand_id
1 'polypeptide(L)'
;MKSVLFWKITTLLGLMVVMLIPIAQLMSVIDERSGYRQSVVGQVSESTSGAQRVLGPLIVIPYVEREEKKDEKGQTVVQRVQHYRYLLPESLQVLGAPKVEVRKLGIYQTQVYQGPLNFKVRFGQPELADLQRANVTVGQPFLLVALSDSRGIKSISPLGLPQPVAFEPGTGVGSLRQGIHAPLTLAMLQQKEGLNADFTLTLAGTSSLSLVPLGRSSELQLQSNWPHPNFLGNFLPDERKVTEQGFSARWRSTWFANNINSAFYYDDAIIDEDKLPAFSASLVEPVDHYQLAERAVKYALLFIGLTFMAFFLFETLTGLRVHPIQYLLVGAALVLFYLILLAFSEHLGFAFAYLAASIACSGLIGFYLSAALRGKLRGALFAASLLLLYGVLYLLLQSEDNALVLGAGLLFAILAGIMLLTRKLDWYQVADPARLTKETPAGQEEPRFRLWK
;
A
#
# COMPACT_ATOMS: atom_id res chain seq x y z
N MET A 1 -37.10 -8.50 -41.82
CA MET A 1 -36.33 -9.71 -41.51
C MET A 1 -35.13 -9.30 -40.66
N LYS A 2 -35.05 -9.76 -39.41
CA LYS A 2 -33.91 -9.43 -38.53
C LYS A 2 -32.70 -10.22 -39.00
N SER A 3 -31.56 -9.58 -39.29
CA SER A 3 -30.37 -10.29 -39.77
C SER A 3 -29.85 -11.27 -38.72
N VAL A 4 -29.46 -12.48 -39.11
CA VAL A 4 -28.87 -13.51 -38.23
C VAL A 4 -27.65 -12.94 -37.49
N LEU A 5 -26.88 -12.06 -38.15
CA LEU A 5 -25.76 -11.35 -37.60
C LEU A 5 -26.16 -10.45 -36.41
N PHE A 6 -27.27 -9.72 -36.52
CA PHE A 6 -27.79 -8.88 -35.43
C PHE A 6 -28.10 -9.70 -34.17
N TRP A 7 -28.83 -10.81 -34.31
CA TRP A 7 -29.15 -11.70 -33.19
C TRP A 7 -27.88 -12.29 -32.54
N LYS A 8 -26.88 -12.61 -33.38
CA LYS A 8 -25.61 -13.15 -32.88
C LYS A 8 -24.82 -12.13 -32.07
N ILE A 9 -24.67 -10.92 -32.57
CA ILE A 9 -24.01 -9.83 -31.85
C ILE A 9 -24.74 -9.52 -30.54
N THR A 10 -26.09 -9.48 -30.57
CA THR A 10 -26.91 -9.26 -29.36
C THR A 10 -26.68 -10.38 -28.34
N THR A 11 -26.62 -11.63 -28.78
CA THR A 11 -26.35 -12.77 -27.90
C THR A 11 -24.95 -12.68 -27.29
N LEU A 12 -23.91 -12.33 -28.06
CA LEU A 12 -22.55 -12.14 -27.56
C LEU A 12 -22.46 -11.02 -26.53
N LEU A 13 -23.10 -9.89 -26.79
CA LEU A 13 -23.18 -8.80 -25.83
C LEU A 13 -23.93 -9.24 -24.55
N GLY A 14 -25.04 -9.97 -24.70
CA GLY A 14 -25.76 -10.56 -23.57
C GLY A 14 -24.88 -11.50 -22.74
N LEU A 15 -24.09 -12.35 -23.39
CA LEU A 15 -23.11 -13.24 -22.68
C LEU A 15 -22.02 -12.45 -21.96
N MET A 16 -21.52 -11.37 -22.57
CA MET A 16 -20.55 -10.49 -21.88
C MET A 16 -21.16 -9.88 -20.61
N VAL A 17 -22.41 -9.45 -20.68
CA VAL A 17 -23.13 -8.93 -19.49
C VAL A 17 -23.29 -10.03 -18.43
N VAL A 18 -23.62 -11.26 -18.83
CA VAL A 18 -23.71 -12.40 -17.90
C VAL A 18 -22.35 -12.68 -17.23
N MET A 19 -21.24 -12.52 -17.95
CA MET A 19 -19.90 -12.69 -17.35
C MET A 19 -19.54 -11.63 -16.32
N LEU A 20 -20.22 -10.48 -16.28
CA LEU A 20 -20.02 -9.48 -15.22
C LEU A 20 -20.40 -10.03 -13.82
N ILE A 21 -21.34 -10.98 -13.73
CA ILE A 21 -21.78 -11.55 -12.46
C ILE A 21 -20.63 -12.29 -11.76
N PRO A 22 -19.99 -13.32 -12.36
CA PRO A 22 -18.88 -14.00 -11.71
C PRO A 22 -17.62 -13.11 -11.57
N ILE A 23 -17.41 -12.12 -12.44
CA ILE A 23 -16.33 -11.13 -12.27
C ILE A 23 -16.57 -10.28 -11.01
N ALA A 24 -17.80 -9.81 -10.78
CA ALA A 24 -18.14 -9.04 -9.58
C ALA A 24 -18.00 -9.88 -8.30
N GLN A 25 -18.40 -11.16 -8.33
CA GLN A 25 -18.18 -12.09 -7.22
C GLN A 25 -16.69 -12.29 -6.93
N LEU A 26 -15.89 -12.44 -7.98
CA LEU A 26 -14.43 -12.59 -7.83
C LEU A 26 -13.81 -11.35 -7.21
N MET A 27 -14.24 -10.13 -7.62
CA MET A 27 -13.79 -8.88 -7.02
C MET A 27 -14.13 -8.84 -5.53
N SER A 28 -15.33 -9.23 -5.15
CA SER A 28 -15.74 -9.34 -3.74
C SER A 28 -14.86 -10.31 -2.94
N VAL A 29 -14.44 -11.43 -3.52
CA VAL A 29 -13.52 -12.37 -2.87
C VAL A 29 -12.13 -11.75 -2.70
N ILE A 30 -11.63 -10.99 -3.69
CA ILE A 30 -10.34 -10.29 -3.59
C ILE A 30 -10.39 -9.23 -2.48
N ASP A 31 -11.48 -8.45 -2.41
CA ASP A 31 -11.68 -7.42 -1.38
C ASP A 31 -11.74 -8.05 0.02
N GLU A 32 -12.45 -9.17 0.17
CA GLU A 32 -12.51 -9.92 1.43
C GLU A 32 -11.13 -10.42 1.86
N ARG A 33 -10.36 -11.00 0.95
CA ARG A 33 -8.99 -11.50 1.22
C ARG A 33 -8.03 -10.37 1.57
N SER A 34 -8.12 -9.24 0.86
CA SER A 34 -7.33 -8.04 1.15
C SER A 34 -7.69 -7.47 2.53
N GLY A 35 -8.98 -7.42 2.88
CA GLY A 35 -9.46 -7.02 4.21
C GLY A 35 -8.97 -7.95 5.32
N TYR A 36 -8.98 -9.26 5.09
CA TYR A 36 -8.40 -10.25 6.02
C TYR A 36 -6.91 -10.01 6.26
N ARG A 37 -6.14 -9.73 5.19
CA ARG A 37 -4.72 -9.38 5.32
C ARG A 37 -4.52 -8.14 6.20
N GLN A 38 -5.28 -7.08 5.98
CA GLN A 38 -5.21 -5.87 6.80
C GLN A 38 -5.54 -6.15 8.27
N SER A 39 -6.54 -6.99 8.53
CA SER A 39 -6.89 -7.43 9.89
C SER A 39 -5.73 -8.19 10.55
N VAL A 40 -5.06 -9.08 9.83
CA VAL A 40 -3.88 -9.82 10.34
C VAL A 40 -2.72 -8.87 10.65
N VAL A 41 -2.43 -7.91 9.76
CA VAL A 41 -1.42 -6.87 10.03
C VAL A 41 -1.79 -6.07 11.28
N GLY A 42 -3.07 -5.72 11.46
CA GLY A 42 -3.60 -5.10 12.67
C GLY A 42 -3.33 -5.95 13.92
N GLN A 43 -3.68 -7.24 13.91
CA GLN A 43 -3.46 -8.16 15.04
C GLN A 43 -1.99 -8.31 15.40
N VAL A 44 -1.09 -8.39 14.41
CA VAL A 44 0.36 -8.41 14.68
C VAL A 44 0.82 -7.09 15.29
N SER A 45 0.31 -5.95 14.79
CA SER A 45 0.60 -4.63 15.36
C SER A 45 0.09 -4.50 16.80
N GLU A 46 -1.09 -5.04 17.11
CA GLU A 46 -1.64 -5.06 18.47
C GLU A 46 -0.83 -5.95 19.42
N SER A 47 -0.29 -7.05 18.94
CA SER A 47 0.50 -7.99 19.76
C SER A 47 1.97 -7.60 19.91
N THR A 48 2.49 -6.72 19.05
CA THR A 48 3.88 -6.25 19.06
C THR A 48 3.99 -4.77 19.39
N SER A 49 3.86 -3.95 18.38
CA SER A 49 3.69 -2.50 18.38
C SER A 49 3.40 -2.05 16.94
N GLY A 50 2.62 -0.98 16.80
CA GLY A 50 2.24 -0.44 15.51
C GLY A 50 3.36 0.30 14.78
N ALA A 51 2.97 1.09 13.78
CA ALA A 51 3.83 2.07 13.17
C ALA A 51 4.35 3.05 14.23
N GLN A 52 5.65 3.29 14.25
CA GLN A 52 6.26 4.14 15.25
C GLN A 52 6.54 5.54 14.72
N ARG A 53 6.07 6.52 15.49
CA ARG A 53 6.40 7.92 15.31
C ARG A 53 7.06 8.41 16.58
N VAL A 54 8.25 8.94 16.46
CA VAL A 54 9.04 9.45 17.57
C VAL A 54 9.00 10.98 17.55
N LEU A 55 8.48 11.57 18.61
CA LEU A 55 8.48 13.00 18.87
C LEU A 55 9.43 13.30 20.04
N GLY A 56 10.48 14.00 19.77
CA GLY A 56 11.48 14.30 20.81
C GLY A 56 12.91 13.97 20.35
N PRO A 57 13.86 14.12 21.27
CA PRO A 57 13.70 14.63 22.63
C PRO A 57 13.38 16.14 22.68
N LEU A 58 12.57 16.53 23.63
CA LEU A 58 12.32 17.94 23.99
C LEU A 58 12.34 18.08 25.51
N ILE A 59 12.60 19.30 26.03
CA ILE A 59 12.55 19.55 27.46
C ILE A 59 11.24 20.24 27.79
N VAL A 60 10.61 19.79 28.88
CA VAL A 60 9.39 20.36 29.42
C VAL A 60 9.71 20.97 30.77
N ILE A 61 9.31 22.21 30.97
CA ILE A 61 9.37 22.92 32.26
C ILE A 61 7.94 23.14 32.73
N PRO A 62 7.44 22.34 33.68
CA PRO A 62 6.14 22.58 34.29
C PRO A 62 6.24 23.77 35.26
N TYR A 63 5.22 24.60 35.26
CA TYR A 63 5.12 25.68 36.27
C TYR A 63 3.67 25.90 36.65
N VAL A 64 3.45 26.43 37.86
CA VAL A 64 2.14 26.75 38.38
C VAL A 64 2.05 28.27 38.54
N GLU A 65 1.08 28.86 37.90
CA GLU A 65 0.76 30.27 38.04
C GLU A 65 -0.45 30.46 38.95
N ARG A 66 -0.37 31.45 39.84
CA ARG A 66 -1.48 31.86 40.68
C ARG A 66 -2.22 33.00 40.00
N GLU A 67 -3.41 32.68 39.47
CA GLU A 67 -4.29 33.67 38.84
C GLU A 67 -5.38 34.10 39.80
N GLU A 68 -5.60 35.40 39.89
CA GLU A 68 -6.75 35.96 40.61
C GLU A 68 -7.94 36.08 39.66
N LYS A 69 -8.98 35.25 39.87
CA LYS A 69 -10.23 35.32 39.12
C LYS A 69 -11.36 35.77 40.04
N LYS A 70 -12.26 36.62 39.53
CA LYS A 70 -13.50 36.94 40.22
C LYS A 70 -14.53 35.86 39.96
N ASP A 71 -15.12 35.28 41.01
CA ASP A 71 -16.22 34.33 40.90
C ASP A 71 -17.51 35.05 40.46
N GLU A 72 -18.57 34.30 40.23
CA GLU A 72 -19.89 34.82 39.84
C GLU A 72 -20.50 35.76 40.90
N LYS A 73 -19.97 35.78 42.14
CA LYS A 73 -20.38 36.64 43.25
C LYS A 73 -19.45 37.83 43.42
N GLY A 74 -18.47 38.03 42.53
CA GLY A 74 -17.54 39.15 42.59
C GLY A 74 -16.41 39.00 43.64
N GLN A 75 -16.27 37.81 44.26
CA GLN A 75 -15.18 37.55 45.22
C GLN A 75 -13.92 37.10 44.44
N THR A 76 -12.76 37.63 44.88
CA THR A 76 -11.46 37.22 44.30
C THR A 76 -11.09 35.84 44.80
N VAL A 77 -11.05 34.89 43.88
CA VAL A 77 -10.60 33.51 44.14
C VAL A 77 -9.23 33.32 43.47
N VAL A 78 -8.27 32.86 44.25
CA VAL A 78 -6.94 32.51 43.71
C VAL A 78 -6.98 31.08 43.13
N GLN A 79 -6.89 30.97 41.82
CA GLN A 79 -6.81 29.70 41.10
C GLN A 79 -5.34 29.37 40.83
N ARG A 80 -4.97 28.10 41.03
CA ARG A 80 -3.65 27.58 40.61
C ARG A 80 -3.82 26.91 39.29
N VAL A 81 -3.16 27.41 38.25
CA VAL A 81 -3.17 26.84 36.90
C VAL A 81 -1.80 26.28 36.64
N GLN A 82 -1.77 25.01 36.19
CA GLN A 82 -0.53 24.35 35.79
C GLN A 82 -0.29 24.59 34.30
N HIS A 83 0.91 25.01 33.96
CA HIS A 83 1.36 25.29 32.60
C HIS A 83 2.62 24.48 32.25
N TYR A 84 2.86 24.29 30.95
CA TYR A 84 4.01 23.59 30.42
C TYR A 84 4.72 24.46 29.40
N ARG A 85 6.01 24.74 29.64
CA ARG A 85 6.88 25.37 28.65
C ARG A 85 7.73 24.32 27.96
N TYR A 86 7.76 24.36 26.64
CA TYR A 86 8.50 23.45 25.80
C TYR A 86 9.78 24.09 25.30
N LEU A 87 10.91 23.39 25.45
CA LEU A 87 12.19 23.80 24.91
C LEU A 87 12.61 22.80 23.83
N LEU A 88 12.77 23.30 22.61
CA LEU A 88 13.21 22.50 21.47
C LEU A 88 14.73 22.48 21.38
N PRO A 89 15.35 21.40 20.89
CA PRO A 89 16.80 21.33 20.75
C PRO A 89 17.33 22.29 19.68
N GLU A 90 18.58 22.75 19.86
CA GLU A 90 19.29 23.46 18.81
C GLU A 90 19.79 22.50 17.73
N SER A 91 20.25 21.32 18.14
CA SER A 91 20.64 20.26 17.21
C SER A 91 20.10 18.91 17.68
N LEU A 92 19.57 18.14 16.72
CA LEU A 92 19.10 16.79 16.91
C LEU A 92 19.73 15.88 15.84
N GLN A 93 20.52 14.91 16.27
CA GLN A 93 21.07 13.89 15.39
C GLN A 93 20.60 12.52 15.85
N VAL A 94 20.06 11.73 14.92
CA VAL A 94 19.59 10.36 15.21
C VAL A 94 20.20 9.40 14.20
N LEU A 95 20.86 8.38 14.72
CA LEU A 95 21.43 7.28 13.93
C LEU A 95 20.64 6.00 14.24
N GLY A 96 19.90 5.48 13.27
CA GLY A 96 19.07 4.31 13.43
C GLY A 96 19.55 3.11 12.60
N ALA A 97 19.54 1.92 13.20
CA ALA A 97 19.89 0.68 12.53
C ALA A 97 18.83 -0.44 12.77
N PRO A 98 17.54 -0.19 12.39
CA PRO A 98 16.50 -1.19 12.56
C PRO A 98 16.71 -2.35 11.60
N LYS A 99 16.64 -3.59 12.14
CA LYS A 99 16.60 -4.81 11.35
C LYS A 99 15.17 -5.25 11.16
N VAL A 100 14.81 -5.56 9.94
CA VAL A 100 13.47 -5.99 9.54
C VAL A 100 13.44 -7.51 9.46
N GLU A 101 12.40 -8.10 10.02
CA GLU A 101 12.04 -9.50 9.92
C GLU A 101 10.63 -9.63 9.38
N VAL A 102 10.42 -10.62 8.51
CA VAL A 102 9.08 -10.95 8.00
C VAL A 102 8.45 -11.96 8.94
N ARG A 103 7.34 -11.58 9.57
CA ARG A 103 6.52 -12.49 10.38
C ARG A 103 5.36 -13.01 9.59
N LYS A 104 5.12 -14.32 9.69
CA LYS A 104 4.00 -15.02 9.04
C LYS A 104 2.94 -15.37 10.06
N LEU A 105 1.68 -15.13 9.67
CA LEU A 105 0.51 -15.60 10.41
C LEU A 105 -0.45 -16.25 9.40
N GLY A 106 -0.48 -17.59 9.36
CA GLY A 106 -1.12 -18.34 8.30
C GLY A 106 -0.43 -18.09 6.95
N ILE A 107 -1.23 -17.68 5.95
CA ILE A 107 -0.74 -17.32 4.61
C ILE A 107 -0.27 -15.86 4.50
N TYR A 108 -0.56 -15.04 5.51
CA TYR A 108 -0.26 -13.61 5.50
C TYR A 108 1.12 -13.31 6.10
N GLN A 109 1.72 -12.23 5.66
CA GLN A 109 3.04 -11.77 6.10
C GLN A 109 2.95 -10.30 6.49
N THR A 110 3.76 -9.91 7.47
CA THR A 110 3.96 -8.50 7.85
C THR A 110 5.41 -8.25 8.22
N GLN A 111 5.88 -7.04 7.97
CA GLN A 111 7.23 -6.61 8.30
C GLN A 111 7.24 -6.05 9.71
N VAL A 112 8.07 -6.63 10.57
CA VAL A 112 8.35 -6.15 11.92
C VAL A 112 9.80 -5.73 11.97
N TYR A 113 10.11 -4.58 12.51
CA TYR A 113 11.48 -4.14 12.70
C TYR A 113 11.81 -3.98 14.19
N GLN A 114 13.07 -4.14 14.50
CA GLN A 114 13.63 -3.83 15.80
C GLN A 114 15.07 -3.35 15.66
N GLY A 115 15.44 -2.31 16.38
CA GLY A 115 16.81 -1.85 16.38
C GLY A 115 17.06 -0.60 17.22
N PRO A 116 18.35 -0.24 17.41
CA PRO A 116 18.73 0.93 18.15
C PRO A 116 18.52 2.22 17.34
N LEU A 117 18.07 3.23 18.03
CA LEU A 117 18.07 4.63 17.62
C LEU A 117 18.99 5.37 18.60
N ASN A 118 20.12 5.85 18.13
CA ASN A 118 21.09 6.58 18.92
C ASN A 118 20.82 8.07 18.77
N PHE A 119 20.42 8.74 19.82
CA PHE A 119 20.12 10.16 19.88
C PHE A 119 21.34 10.92 20.42
N LYS A 120 21.68 12.00 19.72
CA LYS A 120 22.60 13.05 20.20
C LYS A 120 21.87 14.38 20.08
N VAL A 121 21.70 15.07 21.20
CA VAL A 121 20.88 16.26 21.26
C VAL A 121 21.61 17.37 22.03
N ARG A 122 21.47 18.60 21.54
CA ARG A 122 21.96 19.80 22.22
C ARG A 122 20.83 20.80 22.39
N PHE A 123 20.65 21.25 23.62
CA PHE A 123 19.73 22.33 23.97
C PHE A 123 20.55 23.58 24.31
N GLY A 124 20.10 24.73 23.83
CA GLY A 124 20.64 26.01 24.22
C GLY A 124 20.23 26.40 25.65
N GLN A 125 20.85 27.43 26.18
CA GLN A 125 20.44 28.00 27.47
C GLN A 125 19.06 28.66 27.32
N PRO A 126 18.03 28.23 28.09
CA PRO A 126 16.72 28.85 28.01
C PRO A 126 16.64 30.21 28.70
N GLU A 127 15.85 31.11 28.15
CA GLU A 127 15.46 32.34 28.84
C GLU A 127 14.31 32.01 29.83
N LEU A 128 14.60 32.10 31.12
CA LEU A 128 13.65 31.81 32.22
C LEU A 128 13.26 33.02 33.06
N ALA A 129 13.63 34.21 32.62
CA ALA A 129 13.39 35.44 33.38
C ALA A 129 11.91 35.70 33.66
N ASP A 130 11.06 35.34 32.72
CA ASP A 130 9.58 35.48 32.83
C ASP A 130 8.94 34.46 33.78
N LEU A 131 9.60 33.35 34.08
CA LEU A 131 9.16 32.37 35.08
C LEU A 131 9.64 32.72 36.52
N GLN A 132 10.44 33.76 36.70
CA GLN A 132 10.95 34.20 38.01
C GLN A 132 10.00 35.21 38.69
N ARG A 133 8.73 35.28 38.30
CA ARG A 133 7.73 36.15 38.91
C ARG A 133 7.23 35.59 40.25
N ALA A 134 6.81 36.45 41.14
CA ALA A 134 6.35 36.08 42.52
C ALA A 134 5.12 35.17 42.53
N ASN A 135 4.29 35.26 41.48
CA ASN A 135 3.08 34.45 41.35
C ASN A 135 3.33 33.09 40.63
N VAL A 136 4.57 32.84 40.18
CA VAL A 136 4.94 31.61 39.45
C VAL A 136 5.78 30.71 40.35
N THR A 137 5.46 29.42 40.34
CA THR A 137 6.26 28.37 41.00
C THR A 137 6.70 27.40 39.94
N VAL A 138 8.00 27.35 39.64
CA VAL A 138 8.59 26.41 38.61
C VAL A 138 8.74 25.04 39.24
N GLY A 139 8.21 24.04 38.55
CA GLY A 139 8.39 22.62 38.91
C GLY A 139 9.69 22.02 38.39
N GLN A 140 9.86 20.74 38.57
CA GLN A 140 11.03 20.01 38.10
C GLN A 140 10.99 19.83 36.58
N PRO A 141 11.98 20.33 35.82
CA PRO A 141 12.07 20.06 34.39
C PRO A 141 12.34 18.58 34.10
N PHE A 142 11.96 18.16 32.90
CA PHE A 142 12.27 16.81 32.44
C PHE A 142 12.49 16.79 30.92
N LEU A 143 13.33 15.86 30.45
CA LEU A 143 13.46 15.55 29.04
C LEU A 143 12.42 14.51 28.66
N LEU A 144 11.70 14.75 27.56
CA LEU A 144 10.57 13.94 27.09
C LEU A 144 10.86 13.35 25.72
N VAL A 145 10.48 12.09 25.52
CA VAL A 145 10.37 11.46 24.21
C VAL A 145 8.99 10.79 24.13
N ALA A 146 8.13 11.31 23.24
CA ALA A 146 6.83 10.72 22.96
C ALA A 146 6.92 9.72 21.80
N LEU A 147 6.09 8.71 21.85
CA LEU A 147 6.03 7.59 20.91
C LEU A 147 4.57 7.28 20.58
N SER A 148 4.31 6.82 19.35
CA SER A 148 2.96 6.36 18.99
C SER A 148 2.53 5.14 19.80
N ASP A 149 3.48 4.26 20.12
CA ASP A 149 3.21 3.04 20.89
C ASP A 149 4.41 2.67 21.79
N SER A 150 4.27 2.89 23.09
CA SER A 150 5.31 2.62 24.08
C SER A 150 5.64 1.12 24.25
N ARG A 151 4.76 0.21 23.81
CA ARG A 151 5.01 -1.24 23.80
C ARG A 151 6.18 -1.62 22.89
N GLY A 152 6.54 -0.74 21.95
CA GLY A 152 7.68 -0.87 21.07
C GLY A 152 9.03 -0.69 21.77
N ILE A 153 9.09 -0.10 22.96
CA ILE A 153 10.33 0.10 23.70
C ILE A 153 10.85 -1.27 24.18
N LYS A 154 12.02 -1.67 23.71
CA LYS A 154 12.70 -2.91 24.13
C LYS A 154 13.74 -2.65 25.17
N SER A 155 14.49 -1.58 25.02
CA SER A 155 15.44 -1.09 26.02
C SER A 155 15.72 0.38 25.80
N ILE A 156 16.13 1.05 26.85
CA ILE A 156 16.63 2.41 26.81
C ILE A 156 17.87 2.53 27.72
N SER A 157 18.90 3.22 27.21
CA SER A 157 20.04 3.58 28.06
C SER A 157 19.67 4.76 28.97
N PRO A 158 20.32 4.93 30.12
CA PRO A 158 20.23 6.18 30.84
C PRO A 158 20.59 7.38 29.95
N LEU A 159 20.05 8.53 30.27
CA LEU A 159 20.42 9.80 29.64
C LEU A 159 21.88 10.10 29.95
N GLY A 160 22.71 10.21 28.91
CA GLY A 160 24.16 10.45 29.00
C GLY A 160 24.43 11.90 29.38
N LEU A 161 24.51 12.12 30.68
CA LEU A 161 24.88 13.37 31.34
C LEU A 161 26.09 13.09 32.23
N PRO A 162 26.79 14.13 32.77
CA PRO A 162 27.86 13.91 33.74
C PRO A 162 27.47 13.01 34.91
N GLN A 163 26.19 13.06 35.32
CA GLN A 163 25.53 12.08 36.17
C GLN A 163 24.40 11.45 35.36
N PRO A 164 24.51 10.16 35.01
CA PRO A 164 23.48 9.48 34.21
C PRO A 164 22.12 9.49 34.90
N VAL A 165 21.06 9.83 34.15
CA VAL A 165 19.68 9.88 34.65
C VAL A 165 18.87 8.80 33.99
N ALA A 166 18.14 8.01 34.80
CA ALA A 166 17.26 6.97 34.29
C ALA A 166 16.00 7.61 33.68
N PHE A 167 15.49 6.97 32.62
CA PHE A 167 14.18 7.29 32.08
C PHE A 167 13.08 6.61 32.89
N GLU A 168 11.97 7.32 33.04
CA GLU A 168 10.75 6.85 33.67
C GLU A 168 9.63 6.70 32.63
N PRO A 169 8.67 5.78 32.82
CA PRO A 169 7.54 5.59 31.90
C PRO A 169 6.56 6.78 31.96
N GLY A 170 5.94 7.05 30.82
CA GLY A 170 4.99 8.15 30.63
C GLY A 170 5.65 9.45 30.22
N THR A 171 4.85 10.36 29.72
CA THR A 171 5.34 11.65 29.17
C THR A 171 5.33 12.78 30.21
N GLY A 172 4.52 12.65 31.27
CA GLY A 172 4.30 13.76 32.21
C GLY A 172 3.43 14.90 31.65
N VAL A 173 2.98 14.81 30.40
CA VAL A 173 2.17 15.84 29.71
C VAL A 173 0.89 15.22 29.15
N GLY A 174 -0.26 15.76 29.51
CA GLY A 174 -1.57 15.16 29.18
C GLY A 174 -1.91 15.14 27.68
N SER A 175 -1.34 16.03 26.88
CA SER A 175 -1.53 16.07 25.43
C SER A 175 -0.73 14.97 24.69
N LEU A 176 0.36 14.47 25.29
CA LEU A 176 1.23 13.43 24.74
C LEU A 176 1.06 12.17 25.59
N ARG A 177 0.27 11.21 25.10
CA ARG A 177 -0.21 10.09 25.94
C ARG A 177 0.81 9.00 26.19
N GLN A 178 1.69 8.71 25.24
CA GLN A 178 2.63 7.58 25.31
C GLN A 178 4.06 8.06 25.14
N GLY A 179 4.98 7.51 25.92
CA GLY A 179 6.39 7.86 25.86
C GLY A 179 7.12 7.64 27.17
N ILE A 180 8.24 8.33 27.30
CA ILE A 180 9.17 8.24 28.42
C ILE A 180 9.67 9.65 28.77
N HIS A 181 10.09 9.84 30.00
CA HIS A 181 10.73 11.09 30.43
C HIS A 181 11.91 10.82 31.37
N ALA A 182 12.85 11.75 31.40
CA ALA A 182 13.99 11.72 32.34
C ALA A 182 13.99 13.01 33.15
N PRO A 183 13.97 12.95 34.49
CA PRO A 183 13.94 14.14 35.35
C PRO A 183 15.27 14.91 35.21
N LEU A 184 15.17 16.25 35.12
CA LEU A 184 16.28 17.17 35.06
C LEU A 184 16.23 18.13 36.25
N THR A 185 17.30 18.91 36.43
CA THR A 185 17.31 20.00 37.40
C THR A 185 17.41 21.36 36.67
N LEU A 186 16.87 22.42 37.24
CA LEU A 186 17.01 23.76 36.68
C LEU A 186 18.47 24.19 36.52
N ALA A 187 19.34 23.77 37.45
CA ALA A 187 20.78 24.03 37.40
C ALA A 187 21.44 23.46 36.15
N MET A 188 20.99 22.26 35.68
CA MET A 188 21.51 21.65 34.43
C MET A 188 21.16 22.49 33.21
N LEU A 189 19.97 23.14 33.19
CA LEU A 189 19.50 23.96 32.07
C LEU A 189 20.14 25.35 32.04
N GLN A 190 20.60 25.84 33.18
CA GLN A 190 21.22 27.17 33.30
C GLN A 190 22.73 27.19 32.97
N GLN A 191 23.31 26.08 32.57
CA GLN A 191 24.72 26.02 32.17
C GLN A 191 24.95 26.89 30.92
N LYS A 192 26.03 27.67 30.91
CA LYS A 192 26.37 28.59 29.80
C LYS A 192 26.55 27.87 28.44
N GLU A 193 27.04 26.64 28.48
CA GLU A 193 27.29 25.84 27.28
C GLU A 193 26.02 25.12 26.77
N GLY A 194 24.90 25.27 27.48
CA GLY A 194 23.67 24.53 27.24
C GLY A 194 23.75 23.09 27.73
N LEU A 195 22.75 22.28 27.43
CA LEU A 195 22.66 20.88 27.80
C LEU A 195 22.96 19.98 26.60
N ASN A 196 24.03 19.19 26.68
CA ASN A 196 24.31 18.11 25.74
C ASN A 196 23.91 16.79 26.38
N ALA A 197 23.14 15.99 25.63
CA ALA A 197 22.66 14.70 26.11
C ALA A 197 22.69 13.68 24.96
N ASP A 198 22.99 12.43 25.31
CA ASP A 198 22.91 11.30 24.40
C ASP A 198 22.21 10.11 25.08
N PHE A 199 21.54 9.30 24.30
CA PHE A 199 20.95 8.05 24.75
C PHE A 199 20.64 7.14 23.57
N THR A 200 20.47 5.86 23.86
CA THR A 200 20.07 4.84 22.88
C THR A 200 18.70 4.29 23.25
N LEU A 201 17.76 4.38 22.32
CA LEU A 201 16.43 3.79 22.40
C LEU A 201 16.35 2.60 21.44
N THR A 202 16.24 1.37 21.95
CA THR A 202 15.95 0.21 21.12
C THR A 202 14.44 0.10 20.93
N LEU A 203 13.99 0.36 19.71
CA LEU A 203 12.58 0.43 19.35
C LEU A 203 12.20 -0.71 18.40
N ALA A 204 11.04 -1.30 18.62
CA ALA A 204 10.39 -2.21 17.70
C ALA A 204 9.10 -1.57 17.16
N GLY A 205 8.72 -1.98 15.95
CA GLY A 205 7.48 -1.49 15.32
C GLY A 205 7.14 -2.31 14.09
N THR A 206 6.01 -1.98 13.48
CA THR A 206 5.53 -2.55 12.22
C THR A 206 5.35 -1.46 11.17
N SER A 207 5.41 -1.81 9.92
CA SER A 207 5.05 -1.00 8.76
C SER A 207 5.88 0.27 8.52
N SER A 208 6.10 1.14 9.52
CA SER A 208 6.86 2.38 9.32
C SER A 208 7.55 2.88 10.58
N LEU A 209 8.64 3.65 10.37
CA LEU A 209 9.36 4.39 11.39
C LEU A 209 9.46 5.86 10.96
N SER A 210 9.00 6.74 11.82
CA SER A 210 8.98 8.19 11.58
C SER A 210 9.64 8.94 12.73
N LEU A 211 10.34 10.04 12.42
CA LEU A 211 10.95 10.96 13.39
C LEU A 211 10.50 12.40 13.08
N VAL A 212 9.98 13.09 14.08
CA VAL A 212 9.67 14.52 13.99
C VAL A 212 10.95 15.34 14.17
N PRO A 213 11.37 16.18 13.19
CA PRO A 213 12.62 16.94 13.24
C PRO A 213 12.50 18.18 14.11
N LEU A 214 12.50 18.03 15.45
CA LEU A 214 12.29 19.12 16.42
C LEU A 214 13.44 20.11 16.55
N GLY A 215 14.65 19.70 16.15
CA GLY A 215 15.83 20.57 16.30
C GLY A 215 15.82 21.78 15.37
N ARG A 216 16.43 22.89 15.81
CA ARG A 216 16.76 24.01 14.92
C ARG A 216 17.53 23.52 13.69
N SER A 217 18.37 22.49 13.88
CA SER A 217 18.95 21.64 12.87
C SER A 217 18.70 20.18 13.25
N SER A 218 18.07 19.40 12.37
CA SER A 218 17.75 17.99 12.60
C SER A 218 18.34 17.11 11.51
N GLU A 219 18.94 16.00 11.90
CA GLU A 219 19.48 14.98 11.01
C GLU A 219 19.01 13.59 11.46
N LEU A 220 18.50 12.80 10.52
CA LEU A 220 18.21 11.39 10.70
C LEU A 220 19.00 10.59 9.67
N GLN A 221 19.73 9.59 10.13
CA GLN A 221 20.33 8.57 9.26
C GLN A 221 19.78 7.21 9.65
N LEU A 222 19.18 6.51 8.68
CA LEU A 222 18.68 5.16 8.85
C LEU A 222 19.42 4.18 7.95
N GLN A 223 19.76 3.01 8.51
CA GLN A 223 20.29 1.87 7.77
C GLN A 223 19.47 0.64 8.13
N SER A 224 19.03 -0.12 7.13
CA SER A 224 18.24 -1.33 7.37
C SER A 224 18.54 -2.38 6.32
N ASN A 225 18.33 -3.64 6.68
CA ASN A 225 18.43 -4.79 5.79
C ASN A 225 17.21 -4.97 4.86
N TRP A 226 16.25 -4.02 4.85
CA TRP A 226 15.05 -4.11 4.02
C TRP A 226 15.31 -3.50 2.63
N PRO A 227 15.15 -4.25 1.53
CA PRO A 227 15.49 -3.77 0.18
C PRO A 227 14.40 -2.92 -0.48
N HIS A 228 13.21 -2.82 0.13
CA HIS A 228 12.06 -2.11 -0.46
C HIS A 228 11.53 -1.00 0.46
N PRO A 229 12.33 0.03 0.77
CA PRO A 229 11.85 1.18 1.52
C PRO A 229 10.97 2.05 0.64
N ASN A 230 9.91 2.61 1.22
CA ASN A 230 9.19 3.74 0.66
C ASN A 230 9.41 4.95 1.59
N PHE A 231 10.00 6.02 1.07
CA PHE A 231 10.27 7.23 1.83
C PHE A 231 9.07 8.16 1.72
N LEU A 232 8.32 8.23 2.82
CA LEU A 232 7.09 8.99 2.96
C LEU A 232 7.31 10.18 3.90
N GLY A 233 6.24 10.94 4.15
CA GLY A 233 6.27 12.10 5.04
C GLY A 233 6.52 13.40 4.29
N ASN A 234 6.82 14.46 5.05
CA ASN A 234 6.92 15.81 4.51
C ASN A 234 8.30 16.11 3.89
N PHE A 235 9.27 15.22 4.11
CA PHE A 235 10.64 15.38 3.66
C PHE A 235 11.16 14.10 3.02
N LEU A 236 11.65 14.21 1.81
CA LEU A 236 12.40 13.13 1.17
C LEU A 236 13.85 13.11 1.71
N PRO A 237 14.54 11.96 1.71
CA PRO A 237 15.93 11.91 2.10
C PRO A 237 16.83 12.67 1.09
N ASP A 238 17.79 13.45 1.61
CA ASP A 238 18.78 14.13 0.79
C ASP A 238 19.73 13.14 0.09
N GLU A 239 20.07 12.07 0.80
CA GLU A 239 20.91 10.99 0.31
C GLU A 239 20.22 9.66 0.54
N ARG A 240 20.16 8.82 -0.49
CA ARG A 240 19.59 7.48 -0.40
C ARG A 240 20.38 6.49 -1.24
N LYS A 241 20.59 5.31 -0.68
CA LYS A 241 21.14 4.16 -1.38
C LYS A 241 20.26 2.95 -1.07
N VAL A 242 19.70 2.35 -2.10
CA VAL A 242 18.88 1.13 -1.99
C VAL A 242 19.55 0.04 -2.77
N THR A 243 19.73 -1.13 -2.15
CA THR A 243 20.36 -2.32 -2.71
C THR A 243 19.52 -3.54 -2.36
N GLU A 244 19.82 -4.69 -2.96
CA GLU A 244 19.16 -5.96 -2.61
C GLU A 244 19.40 -6.39 -1.15
N GLN A 245 20.47 -5.90 -0.50
CA GLN A 245 20.79 -6.21 0.90
C GLN A 245 20.14 -5.23 1.90
N GLY A 246 19.51 -4.16 1.41
CA GLY A 246 18.87 -3.17 2.27
C GLY A 246 19.06 -1.73 1.79
N PHE A 247 18.78 -0.78 2.68
CA PHE A 247 18.89 0.63 2.37
C PHE A 247 19.68 1.42 3.41
N SER A 248 20.21 2.57 2.96
CA SER A 248 20.71 3.66 3.79
C SER A 248 20.10 4.96 3.28
N ALA A 249 19.59 5.77 4.20
CA ALA A 249 18.97 7.05 3.87
C ALA A 249 19.31 8.10 4.93
N ARG A 250 19.50 9.36 4.49
CA ARG A 250 19.83 10.50 5.33
C ARG A 250 18.88 11.64 5.02
N TRP A 251 18.26 12.20 6.05
CA TRP A 251 17.40 13.39 6.02
C TRP A 251 18.04 14.51 6.83
N ARG A 252 17.88 15.73 6.36
CA ARG A 252 18.25 16.95 7.09
C ARG A 252 17.12 17.96 6.97
N SER A 253 16.83 18.66 8.05
CA SER A 253 15.87 19.74 8.08
C SER A 253 16.29 20.82 9.05
N THR A 254 15.81 22.04 8.81
CA THR A 254 15.99 23.20 9.68
C THR A 254 14.65 23.82 10.01
N TRP A 255 14.56 24.64 11.06
CA TRP A 255 13.35 25.39 11.39
C TRP A 255 12.80 26.23 10.25
N PHE A 256 13.66 26.74 9.39
CA PHE A 256 13.25 27.50 8.20
C PHE A 256 12.46 26.66 7.21
N ALA A 257 12.75 25.37 7.13
CA ALA A 257 12.07 24.44 6.20
C ALA A 257 10.81 23.83 6.78
N ASN A 258 10.72 23.61 8.10
CA ASN A 258 9.65 22.83 8.71
C ASN A 258 8.69 23.65 9.59
N ASN A 259 9.08 24.86 10.04
CA ASN A 259 8.29 25.74 10.91
C ASN A 259 7.69 25.04 12.17
N ILE A 260 8.32 23.95 12.62
CA ILE A 260 7.82 23.14 13.75
C ILE A 260 7.76 23.95 15.06
N ASN A 261 8.70 24.91 15.22
CA ASN A 261 8.75 25.76 16.39
C ASN A 261 7.44 26.51 16.65
N SER A 262 6.66 26.80 15.63
CA SER A 262 5.36 27.48 15.78
C SER A 262 4.35 26.67 16.60
N ALA A 263 4.41 25.34 16.53
CA ALA A 263 3.53 24.44 17.29
C ALA A 263 3.85 24.42 18.80
N PHE A 264 5.05 24.89 19.19
CA PHE A 264 5.55 24.88 20.57
C PHE A 264 5.78 26.29 21.11
N TYR A 265 5.35 27.31 20.39
CA TYR A 265 5.62 28.71 20.74
C TYR A 265 4.88 29.16 21.98
N TYR A 266 3.66 28.68 22.17
CA TYR A 266 2.84 29.03 23.34
C TYR A 266 2.95 27.93 24.41
N ASP A 267 2.97 28.36 25.67
CA ASP A 267 2.81 27.44 26.78
C ASP A 267 1.44 26.75 26.67
N ASP A 268 1.35 25.50 27.12
CA ASP A 268 0.14 24.66 27.01
C ASP A 268 -0.36 24.37 25.59
N ALA A 269 0.51 24.47 24.60
CA ALA A 269 0.14 24.08 23.25
C ALA A 269 -0.38 22.64 23.20
N ILE A 270 -1.56 22.45 22.63
CA ILE A 270 -2.08 21.12 22.34
C ILE A 270 -1.35 20.60 21.10
N ILE A 271 -0.44 19.67 21.34
CA ILE A 271 0.40 19.11 20.30
C ILE A 271 -0.35 17.95 19.65
N ASP A 272 -0.68 18.12 18.38
CA ASP A 272 -1.20 17.05 17.51
C ASP A 272 -0.02 16.38 16.79
N GLU A 273 0.45 15.26 17.34
CA GLU A 273 1.64 14.55 16.85
C GLU A 273 1.51 14.15 15.37
N ASP A 274 0.30 13.83 14.92
CA ASP A 274 0.06 13.34 13.56
C ASP A 274 0.16 14.46 12.51
N LYS A 275 -0.07 15.70 12.90
CA LYS A 275 0.03 16.86 11.99
C LYS A 275 1.43 17.43 11.87
N LEU A 276 2.35 17.08 12.77
CA LEU A 276 3.71 17.57 12.68
C LEU A 276 4.45 16.94 11.49
N PRO A 277 5.27 17.70 10.76
CA PRO A 277 6.08 17.14 9.68
C PRO A 277 7.10 16.13 10.22
N ALA A 278 7.35 15.06 9.48
CA ALA A 278 8.25 13.99 9.89
C ALA A 278 9.10 13.44 8.75
N PHE A 279 10.30 12.99 9.09
CA PHE A 279 11.08 12.05 8.30
C PHE A 279 10.46 10.67 8.44
N SER A 280 10.20 9.96 7.35
CA SER A 280 9.52 8.67 7.43
C SER A 280 10.06 7.67 6.43
N ALA A 281 10.30 6.45 6.91
CA ALA A 281 10.58 5.28 6.11
C ALA A 281 9.50 4.22 6.36
N SER A 282 8.81 3.83 5.30
CA SER A 282 7.81 2.75 5.33
C SER A 282 8.41 1.49 4.72
N LEU A 283 8.11 0.35 5.33
CA LEU A 283 8.54 -0.97 4.92
C LEU A 283 7.45 -1.57 4.03
N VAL A 284 7.58 -1.36 2.72
CA VAL A 284 6.56 -1.82 1.76
C VAL A 284 6.85 -3.26 1.35
N GLU A 285 5.82 -4.06 1.18
CA GLU A 285 5.93 -5.33 0.48
C GLU A 285 5.98 -5.05 -1.03
N PRO A 286 7.04 -5.53 -1.74
CA PRO A 286 7.29 -5.12 -3.13
C PRO A 286 6.23 -5.63 -4.11
N VAL A 287 5.55 -6.74 -3.79
CA VAL A 287 4.53 -7.35 -4.64
C VAL A 287 3.32 -7.73 -3.80
N ASP A 288 2.29 -6.93 -3.87
CA ASP A 288 0.98 -7.29 -3.32
C ASP A 288 0.20 -8.12 -4.36
N HIS A 289 0.10 -9.44 -4.13
CA HIS A 289 -0.60 -10.33 -5.07
C HIS A 289 -2.09 -9.97 -5.18
N TYR A 290 -2.70 -9.42 -4.14
CA TYR A 290 -4.11 -8.99 -4.19
C TYR A 290 -4.29 -7.76 -5.05
N GLN A 291 -3.39 -6.78 -4.98
CA GLN A 291 -3.40 -5.61 -5.87
C GLN A 291 -3.21 -6.01 -7.34
N LEU A 292 -2.27 -6.93 -7.61
CA LEU A 292 -2.06 -7.43 -8.97
C LEU A 292 -3.25 -8.26 -9.46
N ALA A 293 -3.87 -9.09 -8.60
CA ALA A 293 -5.07 -9.84 -8.93
C ALA A 293 -6.27 -8.90 -9.19
N GLU A 294 -6.46 -7.88 -8.36
CA GLU A 294 -7.48 -6.84 -8.55
C GLU A 294 -7.29 -6.11 -9.90
N ARG A 295 -6.06 -5.70 -10.21
CA ARG A 295 -5.74 -5.10 -11.51
C ARG A 295 -6.04 -6.06 -12.66
N ALA A 296 -5.68 -7.34 -12.53
CA ALA A 296 -5.97 -8.35 -13.55
C ALA A 296 -7.48 -8.48 -13.78
N VAL A 297 -8.29 -8.54 -12.73
CA VAL A 297 -9.76 -8.64 -12.82
C VAL A 297 -10.39 -7.38 -13.42
N LYS A 298 -9.84 -6.18 -13.16
CA LYS A 298 -10.28 -4.94 -13.82
C LYS A 298 -10.16 -5.00 -15.35
N TYR A 299 -9.18 -5.74 -15.87
CA TYR A 299 -9.03 -5.97 -17.31
C TYR A 299 -9.82 -7.17 -17.83
N ALA A 300 -10.52 -7.93 -16.95
CA ALA A 300 -11.21 -9.16 -17.34
C ALA A 300 -12.25 -8.97 -18.43
N LEU A 301 -13.07 -7.92 -18.33
CA LEU A 301 -14.11 -7.64 -19.33
C LEU A 301 -13.50 -7.35 -20.71
N LEU A 302 -12.41 -6.58 -20.74
CA LEU A 302 -11.66 -6.29 -21.96
C LEU A 302 -11.12 -7.60 -22.57
N PHE A 303 -10.51 -8.45 -21.74
CA PHE A 303 -9.91 -9.71 -22.16
C PHE A 303 -10.95 -10.69 -22.72
N ILE A 304 -12.09 -10.83 -22.03
CA ILE A 304 -13.21 -11.65 -22.50
C ILE A 304 -13.78 -11.09 -23.81
N GLY A 305 -13.95 -9.77 -23.92
CA GLY A 305 -14.44 -9.11 -25.12
C GLY A 305 -13.52 -9.34 -26.32
N LEU A 306 -12.21 -9.19 -26.13
CA LEU A 306 -11.21 -9.45 -27.18
C LEU A 306 -11.21 -10.91 -27.61
N THR A 307 -11.32 -11.84 -26.66
CA THR A 307 -11.39 -13.28 -26.95
C THR A 307 -12.68 -13.63 -27.70
N PHE A 308 -13.83 -13.09 -27.30
CA PHE A 308 -15.08 -13.28 -28.01
C PHE A 308 -15.04 -12.68 -29.41
N MET A 309 -14.43 -11.50 -29.57
CA MET A 309 -14.23 -10.85 -30.86
C MET A 309 -13.35 -11.72 -31.78
N ALA A 310 -12.21 -12.20 -31.27
CA ALA A 310 -11.31 -13.07 -32.01
C ALA A 310 -12.02 -14.37 -32.43
N PHE A 311 -12.82 -14.95 -31.55
CA PHE A 311 -13.56 -16.17 -31.82
C PHE A 311 -14.68 -15.91 -32.85
N PHE A 312 -15.42 -14.81 -32.76
CA PHE A 312 -16.41 -14.38 -33.74
C PHE A 312 -15.78 -14.14 -35.12
N LEU A 313 -14.61 -13.47 -35.16
CA LEU A 313 -13.89 -13.22 -36.40
C LEU A 313 -13.45 -14.53 -37.07
N PHE A 314 -12.91 -15.42 -36.25
CA PHE A 314 -12.50 -16.76 -36.74
C PHE A 314 -13.68 -17.55 -37.31
N GLU A 315 -14.83 -17.55 -36.63
CA GLU A 315 -16.06 -18.19 -37.09
C GLU A 315 -16.52 -17.57 -38.42
N THR A 316 -16.52 -16.24 -38.53
CA THR A 316 -16.94 -15.52 -39.73
C THR A 316 -16.02 -15.78 -40.92
N LEU A 317 -14.70 -15.83 -40.71
CA LEU A 317 -13.70 -16.07 -41.74
C LEU A 317 -13.70 -17.53 -42.23
N THR A 318 -14.01 -18.51 -41.37
CA THR A 318 -13.99 -19.93 -41.68
C THR A 318 -15.36 -20.49 -42.11
N GLY A 319 -16.43 -19.71 -41.98
CA GLY A 319 -17.80 -20.13 -42.29
C GLY A 319 -18.36 -21.20 -41.33
N LEU A 320 -17.67 -21.49 -40.23
CA LEU A 320 -18.11 -22.47 -39.23
C LEU A 320 -19.25 -21.84 -38.39
N ARG A 321 -20.19 -22.69 -37.94
CA ARG A 321 -21.26 -22.27 -37.05
C ARG A 321 -20.91 -22.66 -35.62
N VAL A 322 -20.73 -21.66 -34.76
CA VAL A 322 -20.46 -21.84 -33.34
C VAL A 322 -21.72 -21.55 -32.54
N HIS A 323 -22.09 -22.49 -31.65
CA HIS A 323 -23.27 -22.33 -30.82
C HIS A 323 -22.97 -21.35 -29.64
N PRO A 324 -23.93 -20.51 -29.20
CA PRO A 324 -23.75 -19.58 -28.06
C PRO A 324 -23.24 -20.23 -26.77
N ILE A 325 -23.61 -21.50 -26.50
CA ILE A 325 -23.10 -22.26 -25.34
C ILE A 325 -21.57 -22.41 -25.39
N GLN A 326 -20.97 -22.49 -26.58
CA GLN A 326 -19.51 -22.62 -26.72
C GLN A 326 -18.81 -21.32 -26.32
N TYR A 327 -19.39 -20.16 -26.64
CA TYR A 327 -18.93 -18.86 -26.14
C TYR A 327 -19.07 -18.76 -24.61
N LEU A 328 -20.18 -19.25 -24.05
CA LEU A 328 -20.40 -19.28 -22.61
C LEU A 328 -19.33 -20.11 -21.90
N LEU A 329 -19.00 -21.31 -22.41
CA LEU A 329 -17.96 -22.18 -21.84
C LEU A 329 -16.57 -21.57 -21.92
N VAL A 330 -16.24 -20.92 -23.06
CA VAL A 330 -14.99 -20.19 -23.20
C VAL A 330 -14.94 -19.01 -22.22
N GLY A 331 -16.03 -18.24 -22.09
CA GLY A 331 -16.13 -17.15 -21.12
C GLY A 331 -15.97 -17.63 -19.68
N ALA A 332 -16.61 -18.74 -19.33
CA ALA A 332 -16.47 -19.37 -18.01
C ALA A 332 -15.02 -19.78 -17.72
N ALA A 333 -14.31 -20.38 -18.72
CA ALA A 333 -12.91 -20.74 -18.59
C ALA A 333 -12.01 -19.51 -18.38
N LEU A 334 -12.31 -18.39 -19.08
CA LEU A 334 -11.59 -17.12 -18.88
C LEU A 334 -11.82 -16.53 -17.48
N VAL A 335 -13.02 -16.65 -16.92
CA VAL A 335 -13.29 -16.23 -15.53
C VAL A 335 -12.57 -17.13 -14.52
N LEU A 336 -12.57 -18.45 -14.77
CA LEU A 336 -11.86 -19.42 -13.92
C LEU A 336 -10.33 -19.15 -13.89
N PHE A 337 -9.76 -18.61 -14.96
CA PHE A 337 -8.36 -18.18 -14.96
C PHE A 337 -8.07 -17.24 -13.78
N TYR A 338 -8.91 -16.22 -13.54
CA TYR A 338 -8.70 -15.26 -12.45
C TYR A 338 -8.87 -15.89 -11.08
N LEU A 339 -9.79 -16.86 -10.94
CA LEU A 339 -9.97 -17.60 -9.69
C LEU A 339 -8.74 -18.47 -9.38
N ILE A 340 -8.22 -19.18 -10.38
CA ILE A 340 -7.00 -20.01 -10.26
C ILE A 340 -5.79 -19.11 -9.96
N LEU A 341 -5.69 -17.97 -10.64
CA LEU A 341 -4.64 -16.97 -10.39
C LEU A 341 -4.65 -16.51 -8.94
N LEU A 342 -5.82 -16.13 -8.41
CA LEU A 342 -5.96 -15.70 -7.02
C LEU A 342 -5.55 -16.83 -6.06
N ALA A 343 -6.12 -18.02 -6.21
CA ALA A 343 -5.88 -19.14 -5.31
C ALA A 343 -4.40 -19.58 -5.29
N PHE A 344 -3.75 -19.62 -6.45
CA PHE A 344 -2.35 -20.04 -6.52
C PHE A 344 -1.37 -18.94 -6.14
N SER A 345 -1.73 -17.66 -6.34
CA SER A 345 -0.86 -16.55 -5.99
C SER A 345 -0.59 -16.45 -4.48
N GLU A 346 -1.51 -16.92 -3.65
CA GLU A 346 -1.35 -16.99 -2.19
C GLU A 346 -0.26 -17.97 -1.75
N HIS A 347 0.06 -18.99 -2.58
CA HIS A 347 1.00 -20.05 -2.20
C HIS A 347 2.30 -20.02 -3.00
N LEU A 348 2.23 -19.72 -4.31
CA LEU A 348 3.35 -19.82 -5.25
C LEU A 348 3.93 -18.46 -5.67
N GLY A 349 3.28 -17.36 -5.22
CA GLY A 349 3.57 -16.01 -5.70
C GLY A 349 2.94 -15.74 -7.07
N PHE A 350 2.77 -14.44 -7.39
CA PHE A 350 1.96 -14.00 -8.53
C PHE A 350 2.47 -14.47 -9.88
N ALA A 351 3.78 -14.40 -10.13
CA ALA A 351 4.35 -14.75 -11.45
C ALA A 351 4.14 -16.22 -11.83
N PHE A 352 4.41 -17.13 -10.89
CA PHE A 352 4.21 -18.57 -11.14
C PHE A 352 2.73 -18.95 -11.23
N ALA A 353 1.90 -18.35 -10.37
CA ALA A 353 0.45 -18.53 -10.41
C ALA A 353 -0.13 -18.07 -11.75
N TYR A 354 0.30 -16.90 -12.23
CA TYR A 354 -0.12 -16.34 -13.52
C TYR A 354 0.27 -17.24 -14.68
N LEU A 355 1.52 -17.70 -14.71
CA LEU A 355 2.01 -18.62 -15.76
C LEU A 355 1.22 -19.93 -15.77
N ALA A 356 1.03 -20.55 -14.60
CA ALA A 356 0.28 -21.81 -14.48
C ALA A 356 -1.17 -21.64 -14.90
N ALA A 357 -1.85 -20.57 -14.44
CA ALA A 357 -3.24 -20.29 -14.80
C ALA A 357 -3.41 -20.01 -16.30
N SER A 358 -2.48 -19.23 -16.91
CA SER A 358 -2.54 -18.90 -18.35
C SER A 358 -2.33 -20.14 -19.23
N ILE A 359 -1.39 -21.01 -18.87
CA ILE A 359 -1.16 -22.28 -19.60
C ILE A 359 -2.35 -23.20 -19.45
N ALA A 360 -2.88 -23.39 -18.24
CA ALA A 360 -4.02 -24.27 -17.98
C ALA A 360 -5.28 -23.79 -18.75
N CYS A 361 -5.59 -22.49 -18.65
CA CYS A 361 -6.75 -21.92 -19.33
C CYS A 361 -6.63 -21.95 -20.86
N SER A 362 -5.47 -21.52 -21.41
CA SER A 362 -5.24 -21.54 -22.86
C SER A 362 -5.22 -22.97 -23.41
N GLY A 363 -4.64 -23.92 -22.69
CA GLY A 363 -4.62 -25.33 -23.04
C GLY A 363 -6.03 -25.93 -23.06
N LEU A 364 -6.85 -25.65 -22.01
CA LEU A 364 -8.23 -26.12 -21.94
C LEU A 364 -9.08 -25.57 -23.09
N ILE A 365 -9.00 -24.26 -23.35
CA ILE A 365 -9.76 -23.61 -24.43
C ILE A 365 -9.27 -24.13 -25.79
N GLY A 366 -7.97 -24.24 -26.01
CA GLY A 366 -7.40 -24.75 -27.25
C GLY A 366 -7.79 -26.21 -27.52
N PHE A 367 -7.76 -27.06 -26.50
CA PHE A 367 -8.25 -28.44 -26.58
C PHE A 367 -9.73 -28.51 -26.98
N TYR A 368 -10.56 -27.75 -26.27
CA TYR A 368 -11.99 -27.64 -26.54
C TYR A 368 -12.29 -27.15 -27.96
N LEU A 369 -11.60 -26.06 -28.38
CA LEU A 369 -11.77 -25.50 -29.72
C LEU A 369 -11.20 -26.37 -30.82
N SER A 370 -10.25 -27.23 -30.55
CA SER A 370 -9.74 -28.18 -31.55
C SER A 370 -10.85 -29.12 -32.05
N ALA A 371 -11.77 -29.52 -31.16
CA ALA A 371 -12.94 -30.29 -31.50
C ALA A 371 -14.03 -29.43 -32.16
N ALA A 372 -14.35 -28.26 -31.55
CA ALA A 372 -15.39 -27.34 -32.04
C ALA A 372 -15.09 -26.80 -33.45
N LEU A 373 -13.83 -26.49 -33.75
CA LEU A 373 -13.37 -25.95 -35.04
C LEU A 373 -12.91 -27.03 -36.03
N ARG A 374 -13.12 -28.30 -35.69
CA ARG A 374 -12.77 -29.47 -36.54
C ARG A 374 -11.33 -29.43 -37.06
N GLY A 375 -10.37 -29.08 -36.20
CA GLY A 375 -8.95 -29.02 -36.58
C GLY A 375 -8.01 -28.78 -35.41
N LYS A 376 -7.06 -29.70 -35.17
CA LYS A 376 -6.07 -29.60 -34.10
C LYS A 376 -5.19 -28.35 -34.24
N LEU A 377 -4.78 -28.02 -35.49
CA LEU A 377 -3.96 -26.84 -35.77
C LEU A 377 -4.70 -25.53 -35.43
N ARG A 378 -6.01 -25.45 -35.72
CA ARG A 378 -6.86 -24.28 -35.43
C ARG A 378 -6.99 -24.05 -33.94
N GLY A 379 -7.22 -25.12 -33.16
CA GLY A 379 -7.25 -25.06 -31.70
C GLY A 379 -5.89 -24.64 -31.11
N ALA A 380 -4.79 -25.18 -31.64
CA ALA A 380 -3.44 -24.81 -31.19
C ALA A 380 -3.10 -23.34 -31.48
N LEU A 381 -3.45 -22.82 -32.67
CA LEU A 381 -3.26 -21.42 -33.04
C LEU A 381 -4.07 -20.50 -32.13
N PHE A 382 -5.30 -20.89 -31.79
CA PHE A 382 -6.14 -20.11 -30.86
C PHE A 382 -5.52 -20.12 -29.45
N ALA A 383 -5.07 -21.26 -28.94
CA ALA A 383 -4.37 -21.35 -27.67
C ALA A 383 -3.11 -20.48 -27.64
N ALA A 384 -2.31 -20.50 -28.71
CA ALA A 384 -1.13 -19.66 -28.82
C ALA A 384 -1.45 -18.16 -28.83
N SER A 385 -2.53 -17.76 -29.52
CA SER A 385 -2.99 -16.36 -29.51
C SER A 385 -3.49 -15.92 -28.13
N LEU A 386 -4.15 -16.80 -27.37
CA LEU A 386 -4.53 -16.54 -25.99
C LEU A 386 -3.31 -16.41 -25.08
N LEU A 387 -2.32 -17.30 -25.21
CA LEU A 387 -1.07 -17.20 -24.45
C LEU A 387 -0.33 -15.89 -24.75
N LEU A 388 -0.31 -15.46 -26.02
CA LEU A 388 0.26 -14.15 -26.38
C LEU A 388 -0.51 -13.02 -25.68
N LEU A 389 -1.83 -13.06 -25.69
CA LEU A 389 -2.68 -12.05 -25.06
C LEU A 389 -2.49 -12.05 -23.54
N TYR A 390 -2.37 -13.22 -22.89
CA TYR A 390 -1.99 -13.33 -21.49
C TYR A 390 -0.59 -12.75 -21.21
N GLY A 391 0.38 -12.97 -22.11
CA GLY A 391 1.70 -12.38 -22.00
C GLY A 391 1.67 -10.85 -22.03
N VAL A 392 0.90 -10.26 -22.93
CA VAL A 392 0.71 -8.80 -23.00
C VAL A 392 0.00 -8.28 -21.74
N LEU A 393 -1.02 -8.98 -21.24
CA LEU A 393 -1.70 -8.62 -19.99
C LEU A 393 -0.72 -8.66 -18.81
N TYR A 394 0.16 -9.67 -18.74
CA TYR A 394 1.19 -9.75 -17.69
C TYR A 394 2.12 -8.53 -17.71
N LEU A 395 2.59 -8.12 -18.89
CA LEU A 395 3.42 -6.92 -19.03
C LEU A 395 2.67 -5.65 -18.59
N LEU A 396 1.37 -5.54 -18.91
CA LEU A 396 0.51 -4.45 -18.46
C LEU A 396 0.40 -4.41 -16.93
N LEU A 397 0.26 -5.57 -16.28
CA LEU A 397 0.13 -5.66 -14.82
C LEU A 397 1.43 -5.28 -14.10
N GLN A 398 2.60 -5.57 -14.71
CA GLN A 398 3.91 -5.22 -14.16
C GLN A 398 4.26 -3.73 -14.34
N SER A 399 3.63 -3.06 -15.31
CA SER A 399 3.93 -1.65 -15.64
C SER A 399 2.98 -0.71 -14.93
N GLU A 400 3.31 -0.25 -13.72
CA GLU A 400 2.45 0.69 -12.96
C GLU A 400 2.32 2.04 -13.68
N ASP A 401 3.44 2.64 -14.04
CA ASP A 401 3.49 4.00 -14.60
C ASP A 401 3.02 4.07 -16.06
N ASN A 402 3.22 3.00 -16.85
CA ASN A 402 2.96 2.98 -18.28
C ASN A 402 1.71 2.17 -18.67
N ALA A 403 0.92 1.70 -17.70
CA ALA A 403 -0.25 0.85 -17.96
C ALA A 403 -1.27 1.50 -18.92
N LEU A 404 -1.48 2.81 -18.83
CA LEU A 404 -2.39 3.55 -19.72
C LEU A 404 -1.88 3.57 -21.17
N VAL A 405 -0.59 3.86 -21.36
CA VAL A 405 0.04 3.92 -22.70
C VAL A 405 0.06 2.55 -23.34
N LEU A 406 0.46 1.52 -22.60
CA LEU A 406 0.49 0.14 -23.08
C LEU A 406 -0.92 -0.39 -23.37
N GLY A 407 -1.90 -0.08 -22.52
CA GLY A 407 -3.30 -0.46 -22.71
C GLY A 407 -3.92 0.21 -23.95
N ALA A 408 -3.73 1.51 -24.13
CA ALA A 408 -4.19 2.24 -25.30
C ALA A 408 -3.50 1.73 -26.58
N GLY A 409 -2.18 1.49 -26.55
CA GLY A 409 -1.42 0.91 -27.65
C GLY A 409 -1.89 -0.48 -28.02
N LEU A 410 -2.19 -1.34 -27.04
CA LEU A 410 -2.75 -2.67 -27.25
C LEU A 410 -4.11 -2.59 -27.95
N LEU A 411 -5.03 -1.76 -27.47
CA LEU A 411 -6.35 -1.57 -28.06
C LEU A 411 -6.25 -1.09 -29.51
N PHE A 412 -5.38 -0.12 -29.77
CA PHE A 412 -5.13 0.40 -31.11
C PHE A 412 -4.56 -0.69 -32.04
N ALA A 413 -3.57 -1.47 -31.57
CA ALA A 413 -2.97 -2.55 -32.34
C ALA A 413 -3.99 -3.65 -32.69
N ILE A 414 -4.85 -4.02 -31.73
CA ILE A 414 -5.92 -5.00 -31.94
C ILE A 414 -6.95 -4.46 -32.92
N LEU A 415 -7.40 -3.21 -32.77
CA LEU A 415 -8.33 -2.58 -33.71
C LEU A 415 -7.75 -2.52 -35.11
N ALA A 416 -6.49 -2.11 -35.26
CA ALA A 416 -5.80 -2.10 -36.53
C ALA A 416 -5.71 -3.51 -37.14
N GLY A 417 -5.38 -4.52 -36.33
CA GLY A 417 -5.38 -5.92 -36.73
C GLY A 417 -6.74 -6.40 -37.26
N ILE A 418 -7.81 -6.10 -36.51
CA ILE A 418 -9.19 -6.43 -36.93
C ILE A 418 -9.52 -5.75 -38.25
N MET A 419 -9.24 -4.45 -38.42
CA MET A 419 -9.49 -3.72 -39.65
C MET A 419 -8.70 -4.30 -40.84
N LEU A 420 -7.44 -4.67 -40.63
CA LEU A 420 -6.61 -5.32 -41.66
C LEU A 420 -7.14 -6.70 -42.09
N LEU A 421 -7.56 -7.52 -41.14
CA LEU A 421 -8.13 -8.84 -41.38
C LEU A 421 -9.49 -8.77 -42.08
N THR A 422 -10.31 -7.76 -41.72
CA THR A 422 -11.67 -7.65 -42.24
C THR A 422 -11.79 -6.75 -43.47
N ARG A 423 -10.72 -6.09 -43.92
CA ARG A 423 -10.75 -5.14 -45.04
C ARG A 423 -11.29 -5.70 -46.39
N LYS A 424 -11.17 -7.04 -46.57
CA LYS A 424 -11.65 -7.73 -47.77
C LYS A 424 -13.00 -8.45 -47.56
N LEU A 425 -13.59 -8.35 -46.36
CA LEU A 425 -14.85 -8.99 -46.01
C LEU A 425 -16.02 -8.13 -46.50
N ASP A 426 -16.89 -8.74 -47.30
CA ASP A 426 -18.17 -8.11 -47.65
C ASP A 426 -19.20 -8.38 -46.52
N TRP A 427 -19.38 -7.43 -45.66
CA TRP A 427 -20.27 -7.51 -44.49
C TRP A 427 -21.75 -7.69 -44.91
N TYR A 428 -22.14 -7.23 -46.11
CA TYR A 428 -23.50 -7.42 -46.60
C TYR A 428 -23.74 -8.89 -46.99
N GLN A 429 -22.74 -9.57 -47.56
CA GLN A 429 -22.84 -10.99 -47.85
C GLN A 429 -22.82 -11.87 -46.62
N VAL A 430 -22.09 -11.46 -45.54
CA VAL A 430 -22.08 -12.18 -44.26
C VAL A 430 -23.42 -12.04 -43.56
N ALA A 431 -24.14 -10.94 -43.79
CA ALA A 431 -25.44 -10.68 -43.16
C ALA A 431 -26.65 -11.26 -43.93
N ASP A 432 -26.42 -11.85 -45.12
CA ASP A 432 -27.50 -12.38 -46.00
C ASP A 432 -28.02 -13.75 -45.50
N PRO A 433 -29.30 -13.86 -45.10
CA PRO A 433 -29.92 -15.11 -44.67
C PRO A 433 -30.00 -16.18 -45.75
N ALA A 434 -29.98 -15.80 -47.01
CA ALA A 434 -30.17 -16.73 -48.19
C ALA A 434 -28.97 -17.69 -48.35
N ARG A 435 -27.77 -17.31 -47.93
CA ARG A 435 -26.59 -18.21 -47.94
C ARG A 435 -26.61 -19.28 -46.86
N LEU A 436 -27.33 -19.06 -45.78
CA LEU A 436 -27.42 -19.98 -44.65
C LEU A 436 -28.41 -21.14 -44.91
N THR A 437 -29.21 -21.03 -45.97
CA THR A 437 -30.21 -22.04 -46.38
C THR A 437 -29.73 -22.92 -47.56
N LYS A 438 -28.60 -22.66 -48.18
CA LYS A 438 -28.20 -23.24 -49.45
C LYS A 438 -27.24 -24.44 -49.40
N GLU A 439 -26.94 -25.01 -48.23
CA GLU A 439 -26.11 -26.25 -48.14
C GLU A 439 -26.74 -27.29 -47.24
N THR A 440 -27.89 -27.85 -47.70
CA THR A 440 -28.25 -29.22 -47.36
C THR A 440 -28.43 -29.94 -48.69
N PRO A 441 -27.42 -30.71 -49.17
CA PRO A 441 -27.69 -31.68 -50.23
C PRO A 441 -28.72 -32.66 -49.69
N ALA A 442 -29.87 -32.74 -50.36
CA ALA A 442 -30.84 -33.81 -50.11
C ALA A 442 -30.15 -35.15 -50.29
N GLY A 443 -29.93 -35.89 -49.21
CA GLY A 443 -29.49 -37.27 -49.33
C GLY A 443 -28.35 -37.74 -48.42
N GLN A 444 -28.24 -37.24 -47.18
CA GLN A 444 -27.49 -37.96 -46.14
C GLN A 444 -28.31 -37.99 -44.85
N GLU A 445 -28.71 -39.23 -44.49
CA GLU A 445 -29.39 -39.52 -43.20
C GLU A 445 -28.52 -39.01 -42.02
N GLU A 446 -29.14 -38.29 -41.12
CA GLU A 446 -28.54 -37.89 -39.87
C GLU A 446 -28.03 -39.12 -39.10
N PRO A 447 -26.77 -39.14 -38.62
CA PRO A 447 -26.40 -40.17 -37.66
C PRO A 447 -27.12 -39.90 -36.35
N ARG A 448 -28.12 -40.76 -36.04
CA ARG A 448 -28.77 -40.78 -34.74
C ARG A 448 -27.73 -41.03 -33.68
N PHE A 449 -27.48 -39.98 -32.87
CA PHE A 449 -26.69 -40.11 -31.66
C PHE A 449 -27.38 -41.06 -30.69
N ARG A 450 -26.91 -42.31 -30.61
CA ARG A 450 -27.21 -43.23 -29.52
C ARG A 450 -26.35 -42.83 -28.33
N LEU A 451 -26.95 -42.16 -27.37
CA LEU A 451 -26.43 -42.03 -26.02
C LEU A 451 -26.66 -43.37 -25.30
N TRP A 452 -25.57 -44.02 -24.92
CA TRP A 452 -25.48 -45.14 -23.97
C TRP A 452 -26.10 -46.50 -24.35
N LYS A 453 -25.26 -47.45 -24.53
CA LYS A 453 -25.28 -48.80 -23.91
C LYS A 453 -23.91 -49.02 -23.24
#